data_7fd36d1b8c99f5e405737abd8c8940a5
#
_entry.id   7fd36d1b8c99f5e405737abd8c8940a5
#
_cell.length_a   1.000
_cell.length_b   1.000
_cell.length_c   1.000
_cell.angle_alpha   90.00
_cell.angle_beta   90.00
_cell.angle_gamma   90.00
#
_symmetry.space_group_name_H-M   'P 1'
#
loop_
_entity.id
_entity.type
_entity.pdbx_description
1 polymer ?
#
loop_
_entity_poly.entity_id
_entity_poly.type
_entity_poly.pdbx_seq_one_letter_code
_entity_poly.pdbx_strand_id
1 'polypeptide(L)'
;NAGDTLYAPTNLGDLYRKGCGTVKPDLTKAFEAYSLSTDPYAHFRIGQAYEEGWIGITDLELAMKWYKQAADEGHHLAKKRLE
;
A
#
# COMPACT_ATOMS: atom_id res chain seq x y z
N ASN A 1 -19.70 9.15 10.26
CA ASN A 1 -20.09 10.50 9.88
C ASN A 1 -19.23 11.02 8.74
N ALA A 2 -19.50 12.24 8.28
CA ALA A 2 -18.79 12.79 7.13
C ALA A 2 -17.29 12.89 7.34
N GLY A 3 -16.86 13.18 8.58
CA GLY A 3 -15.44 13.27 8.86
C GLY A 3 -14.71 11.96 8.69
N ASP A 4 -15.40 10.86 8.94
CA ASP A 4 -14.78 9.54 8.83
C ASP A 4 -14.60 9.10 7.39
N THR A 5 -15.31 9.74 6.46
CA THR A 5 -15.25 9.33 5.06
C THR A 5 -14.27 10.18 4.24
N LEU A 6 -13.67 11.22 4.84
CA LEU A 6 -12.73 12.08 4.12
C LEU A 6 -11.47 11.34 3.68
N TYR A 7 -11.06 10.36 4.48
CA TYR A 7 -9.84 9.61 4.17
C TYR A 7 -10.12 8.13 4.25
N ALA A 8 -10.30 7.51 3.10
CA ALA A 8 -10.29 6.06 3.03
C ALA A 8 -8.88 5.57 3.40
N PRO A 9 -8.74 4.34 3.90
CA PRO A 9 -7.42 3.81 4.27
C PRO A 9 -6.40 3.93 3.15
N THR A 10 -6.82 3.71 1.91
CA THR A 10 -5.92 3.83 0.76
C THR A 10 -5.40 5.25 0.60
N ASN A 11 -6.30 6.24 0.72
CA ASN A 11 -5.91 7.64 0.60
C ASN A 11 -4.97 8.04 1.74
N LEU A 12 -5.24 7.55 2.93
CA LEU A 12 -4.38 7.82 4.08
C LEU A 12 -3.00 7.22 3.87
N GLY A 13 -2.94 6.01 3.31
CA GLY A 13 -1.68 5.38 2.98
C GLY A 13 -0.87 6.22 2.01
N ASP A 14 -1.52 6.75 0.97
CA ASP A 14 -0.84 7.63 0.01
C ASP A 14 -0.33 8.91 0.68
N LEU A 15 -1.12 9.46 1.59
CA LEU A 15 -0.72 10.67 2.32
C LEU A 15 0.58 10.41 3.09
N TYR A 16 0.64 9.32 3.83
CA TYR A 16 1.83 8.99 4.60
C TYR A 16 3.00 8.62 3.69
N ARG A 17 2.74 7.98 2.57
CA ARG A 17 3.80 7.56 1.66
C ARG A 17 4.49 8.76 1.02
N LYS A 18 3.72 9.75 0.63
CA LYS A 18 4.26 10.93 -0.07
C LYS A 18 4.56 12.10 0.86
N GLY A 19 3.84 12.18 1.98
CA GLY A 19 3.83 13.37 2.81
C GLY A 19 2.96 14.45 2.18
N CYS A 20 2.60 15.45 2.97
CA CYS A 20 1.77 16.55 2.49
C CYS A 20 1.90 17.72 3.46
N GLY A 21 2.25 18.89 2.94
CA GLY A 21 2.40 20.08 3.78
C GLY A 21 3.41 19.84 4.90
N THR A 22 2.94 19.92 6.14
CA THR A 22 3.80 19.68 7.31
C THR A 22 3.92 18.21 7.67
N VAL A 23 3.13 17.33 7.03
CA VAL A 23 3.19 15.90 7.29
C VAL A 23 4.37 15.31 6.54
N LYS A 24 5.32 14.76 7.29
CA LYS A 24 6.49 14.12 6.68
C LYS A 24 6.12 12.72 6.19
N PRO A 25 6.75 12.26 5.09
CA PRO A 25 6.55 10.89 4.64
C PRO A 25 6.89 9.90 5.76
N ASP A 26 6.02 8.90 5.91
CA ASP A 26 6.21 7.86 6.92
C ASP A 26 5.74 6.54 6.33
N LEU A 27 6.70 5.75 5.84
CA LEU A 27 6.38 4.52 5.14
C LEU A 27 5.78 3.46 6.07
N THR A 28 6.15 3.47 7.35
CA THR A 28 5.56 2.54 8.31
C THR A 28 4.07 2.82 8.49
N LYS A 29 3.72 4.09 8.65
CA LYS A 29 2.31 4.47 8.78
C LYS A 29 1.56 4.23 7.48
N ALA A 30 2.22 4.46 6.34
CA ALA A 30 1.62 4.17 5.05
C ALA A 30 1.28 2.68 4.94
N PHE A 31 2.20 1.82 5.34
CA PHE A 31 1.96 0.37 5.35
C PHE A 31 0.77 0.02 6.23
N GLU A 32 0.70 0.60 7.44
CA GLU A 32 -0.40 0.33 8.35
C GLU A 32 -1.74 0.76 7.75
N ALA A 33 -1.77 1.94 7.13
CA ALA A 33 -2.99 2.43 6.51
C ALA A 33 -3.43 1.54 5.35
N TYR A 34 -2.51 1.16 4.48
CA TYR A 34 -2.84 0.28 3.36
C TYR A 34 -3.35 -1.08 3.84
N SER A 35 -2.81 -1.57 4.95
CA SER A 35 -3.23 -2.88 5.47
C SER A 35 -4.65 -2.87 6.02
N LEU A 36 -5.22 -1.70 6.26
CA LEU A 36 -6.63 -1.58 6.68
C LEU A 36 -7.59 -1.59 5.48
N SER A 37 -7.06 -1.48 4.28
CA SER A 37 -7.88 -1.41 3.06
C SER A 37 -7.98 -2.78 2.40
N THR A 38 -9.12 -3.03 1.75
CA THR A 38 -9.30 -4.25 0.95
C THR A 38 -9.17 -3.97 -0.53
N ASP A 39 -8.80 -2.75 -0.92
CA ASP A 39 -8.66 -2.37 -2.33
C ASP A 39 -7.46 -3.06 -2.96
N PRO A 40 -7.57 -3.48 -4.23
CA PRO A 40 -6.42 -4.04 -4.95
C PRO A 40 -5.21 -3.11 -4.98
N TYR A 41 -5.47 -1.80 -5.10
CA TYR A 41 -4.40 -0.81 -5.07
C TYR A 41 -3.62 -0.86 -3.76
N ALA A 42 -4.34 -0.99 -2.63
CA ALA A 42 -3.69 -1.09 -1.33
C ALA A 42 -2.85 -2.36 -1.24
N HIS A 43 -3.37 -3.47 -1.75
CA HIS A 43 -2.62 -4.73 -1.76
C HIS A 43 -1.35 -4.61 -2.59
N PHE A 44 -1.41 -3.91 -3.73
CA PHE A 44 -0.24 -3.62 -4.54
C PHE A 44 0.79 -2.84 -3.73
N ARG A 45 0.36 -1.83 -2.99
CA ARG A 45 1.27 -1.02 -2.18
C ARG A 45 1.87 -1.82 -1.02
N ILE A 46 1.10 -2.74 -0.44
CA ILE A 46 1.64 -3.61 0.61
C ILE A 46 2.75 -4.48 0.03
N GLY A 47 2.53 -5.02 -1.17
CA GLY A 47 3.59 -5.77 -1.86
C GLY A 47 4.83 -4.92 -2.05
N GLN A 48 4.65 -3.67 -2.47
CA GLN A 48 5.76 -2.75 -2.63
C GLN A 48 6.49 -2.51 -1.30
N ALA A 49 5.73 -2.43 -0.20
CA ALA A 49 6.32 -2.24 1.12
C ALA A 49 7.27 -3.38 1.49
N TYR A 50 6.87 -4.61 1.18
CA TYR A 50 7.74 -5.75 1.44
C TYR A 50 8.91 -5.81 0.46
N GLU A 51 8.70 -5.37 -0.77
CA GLU A 51 9.79 -5.34 -1.75
C GLU A 51 10.86 -4.33 -1.38
N GLU A 52 10.45 -3.15 -0.91
CA GLU A 52 11.36 -2.05 -0.60
C GLU A 52 11.77 -1.98 0.86
N GLY A 53 11.13 -2.75 1.72
CA GLY A 53 11.49 -2.78 3.13
C GLY A 53 10.98 -1.59 3.93
N TRP A 54 9.75 -1.14 3.67
CA TRP A 54 9.19 0.03 4.35
C TRP A 54 9.15 -0.10 5.87
N ILE A 55 8.97 -1.33 6.36
CA ILE A 55 8.86 -1.57 7.80
C ILE A 55 10.16 -2.17 8.36
N GLY A 56 11.25 -2.03 7.61
CA GLY A 56 12.56 -2.52 8.06
C GLY A 56 12.84 -3.96 7.67
N ILE A 57 11.90 -4.61 7.01
CA ILE A 57 12.03 -6.00 6.57
C ILE A 57 11.74 -6.06 5.08
N THR A 58 12.60 -6.74 4.33
CA THR A 58 12.39 -7.02 2.92
C THR A 58 12.04 -8.48 2.77
N ASP A 59 10.89 -8.76 2.12
CA ASP A 59 10.46 -10.13 1.90
C ASP A 59 9.84 -10.23 0.52
N LEU A 60 10.65 -10.69 -0.43
CA LEU A 60 10.20 -10.76 -1.82
C LEU A 60 9.11 -11.79 -2.03
N GLU A 61 9.10 -12.88 -1.24
CA GLU A 61 8.04 -13.88 -1.35
C GLU A 61 6.70 -13.29 -0.95
N LEU A 62 6.64 -12.56 0.17
CA LEU A 62 5.42 -11.88 0.57
C LEU A 62 5.04 -10.81 -0.43
N ALA A 63 6.03 -10.05 -0.93
CA ALA A 63 5.75 -9.02 -1.92
C ALA A 63 5.05 -9.63 -3.13
N MET A 64 5.56 -10.75 -3.63
CA MET A 64 4.96 -11.41 -4.78
C MET A 64 3.57 -11.93 -4.48
N LYS A 65 3.34 -12.44 -3.27
CA LYS A 65 2.00 -12.88 -2.86
C LYS A 65 1.00 -11.74 -2.90
N TRP A 66 1.39 -10.57 -2.39
CA TRP A 66 0.52 -9.40 -2.39
C TRP A 66 0.28 -8.89 -3.80
N TYR A 67 1.32 -8.88 -4.64
CA TYR A 67 1.17 -8.49 -6.04
C TYR A 67 0.24 -9.44 -6.77
N LYS A 68 0.38 -10.75 -6.52
CA LYS A 68 -0.49 -11.74 -7.15
C LYS A 68 -1.94 -11.52 -6.73
N GLN A 69 -2.16 -11.27 -5.44
CA GLN A 69 -3.52 -11.02 -4.96
C GLN A 69 -4.11 -9.78 -5.63
N ALA A 70 -3.34 -8.69 -5.69
CA ALA A 70 -3.81 -7.47 -6.33
C ALA A 70 -4.09 -7.71 -7.81
N ALA A 71 -3.23 -8.46 -8.49
CA ALA A 71 -3.42 -8.78 -9.90
C ALA A 71 -4.68 -9.61 -10.11
N ASP A 72 -4.93 -10.59 -9.24
CA ASP A 72 -6.14 -11.41 -9.29
C ASP A 72 -7.38 -10.57 -9.09
N GLU A 73 -7.25 -9.46 -8.37
CA GLU A 73 -8.35 -8.52 -8.14
C GLU A 73 -8.47 -7.49 -9.26
N GLY A 74 -7.63 -7.58 -10.27
CA GLY A 74 -7.71 -6.76 -11.47
C GLY A 74 -6.77 -5.55 -11.53
N HIS A 75 -5.78 -5.47 -10.64
CA HIS A 75 -4.89 -4.32 -10.63
C HIS A 75 -3.78 -4.48 -11.67
N HIS A 76 -3.76 -3.57 -12.65
CA HIS A 76 -2.83 -3.66 -13.79
C HIS A 76 -1.37 -3.56 -13.38
N LEU A 77 -1.06 -2.66 -12.47
CA LEU A 77 0.33 -2.44 -12.06
C LEU A 77 0.89 -3.67 -11.35
N ALA A 78 0.04 -4.34 -10.56
CA ALA A 78 0.46 -5.57 -9.89
C ALA A 78 0.77 -6.66 -10.90
N LYS A 79 -0.04 -6.77 -11.96
CA LYS A 79 0.23 -7.72 -13.04
C LYS A 79 1.58 -7.46 -13.68
N LYS A 80 1.90 -6.19 -13.94
CA LYS A 80 3.18 -5.85 -14.54
C LYS A 80 4.35 -6.20 -13.64
N ARG A 81 4.16 -6.07 -12.33
CA ARG A 81 5.21 -6.44 -11.37
C ARG A 81 5.51 -7.93 -11.37
N LEU A 82 4.50 -8.74 -11.67
CA LEU A 82 4.67 -10.20 -11.71
C LEU A 82 5.37 -10.66 -12.98
N GLU A 83 5.35 -9.84 -14.03
CA GLU A 83 6.03 -10.13 -15.27
C GLU A 83 7.49 -9.72 -15.18
#